data_c97087eb288e7d400f0aa025c4b30f52
#
_entry.id   c97087eb288e7d400f0aa025c4b30f52
#
_cell.length_a   1.000
_cell.length_b   1.000
_cell.length_c   1.000
_cell.angle_alpha   90.00
_cell.angle_beta   90.00
_cell.angle_gamma   90.00
#
_symmetry.space_group_name_H-M   'P 1'
#
loop_
_entity.id
_entity.type
_entity.pdbx_description
1 polymer ?
#
loop_
_entity_poly.entity_id
_entity_poly.type
_entity_poly.pdbx_seq_one_letter_code
_entity_poly.pdbx_strand_id
1 'polypeptide(L)'
;MDALLSLSNDLAAAVKRAAPAVVAVHARRLPSTGIHWRPGIVVTAEHTVRTAEDITVTMADGRSLPAVLAGRDPGTDLAVLRVADAGSVVATLGDDTALKVGHMVLALGYGPRASWGVISALGPRWRSWRGGDIDRLVRLDLVLYPGFSGGPLVDAAGRVVGLNTSGLARETRLALPVTMVTRVADELLRTGHVSRGYLGLGMQPVRLPEPLRAQLGLGDGALIVVMVEPSGPAARAGLLLGDVLVALDGGPVGDLEDVQARLGSDRVGAEISAVVLRGGVRTELRITVGEQPRRRA
;
A
#
# COMPACT_ATOMS: atom_id res chain seq x y z
N MET A 1 -43.47 4.12 7.52
CA MET A 1 -42.19 4.68 8.06
C MET A 1 -41.48 5.37 6.93
N ASP A 2 -41.05 6.60 7.09
CA ASP A 2 -40.40 7.35 6.03
C ASP A 2 -39.11 6.63 5.61
N ALA A 3 -38.91 6.43 4.30
CA ALA A 3 -37.75 5.73 3.75
C ALA A 3 -36.42 6.40 4.13
N LEU A 4 -36.43 7.73 4.27
CA LEU A 4 -35.26 8.52 4.72
C LEU A 4 -34.92 8.22 6.19
N LEU A 5 -35.91 8.09 7.05
CA LEU A 5 -35.69 7.73 8.48
C LEU A 5 -35.16 6.30 8.60
N SER A 6 -35.67 5.36 7.79
CA SER A 6 -35.15 4.00 7.72
C SER A 6 -33.69 3.99 7.33
N LEU A 7 -33.33 4.67 6.23
CA LEU A 7 -31.94 4.80 5.77
C LEU A 7 -31.03 5.40 6.86
N SER A 8 -31.48 6.48 7.52
CA SER A 8 -30.73 7.12 8.62
C SER A 8 -30.46 6.15 9.76
N ASN A 9 -31.48 5.36 10.15
CA ASN A 9 -31.35 4.35 11.21
C ASN A 9 -30.42 3.21 10.79
N ASP A 10 -30.47 2.78 9.54
CA ASP A 10 -29.61 1.71 9.00
C ASP A 10 -28.14 2.14 9.00
N LEU A 11 -27.84 3.39 8.61
CA LEU A 11 -26.48 3.96 8.68
C LEU A 11 -25.98 4.05 10.13
N ALA A 12 -26.81 4.53 11.05
CA ALA A 12 -26.47 4.58 12.47
C ALA A 12 -26.22 3.17 13.03
N ALA A 13 -27.02 2.19 12.64
CA ALA A 13 -26.83 0.79 13.03
C ALA A 13 -25.55 0.18 12.45
N ALA A 14 -25.14 0.55 11.21
CA ALA A 14 -23.86 0.14 10.62
C ALA A 14 -22.68 0.67 11.43
N VAL A 15 -22.71 1.96 11.83
CA VAL A 15 -21.70 2.55 12.72
C VAL A 15 -21.64 1.80 14.05
N LYS A 16 -22.80 1.56 14.69
CA LYS A 16 -22.88 0.84 15.98
C LYS A 16 -22.28 -0.57 15.91
N ARG A 17 -22.48 -1.28 14.80
CA ARG A 17 -21.90 -2.62 14.59
C ARG A 17 -20.38 -2.59 14.46
N ALA A 18 -19.81 -1.62 13.74
CA ALA A 18 -18.38 -1.54 13.51
C ALA A 18 -17.60 -0.87 14.64
N ALA A 19 -18.22 0.04 15.39
CA ALA A 19 -17.58 0.86 16.43
C ALA A 19 -16.76 0.07 17.47
N PRO A 20 -17.19 -1.13 17.94
CA PRO A 20 -16.43 -1.89 18.93
C PRO A 20 -15.03 -2.33 18.48
N ALA A 21 -14.78 -2.40 17.17
CA ALA A 21 -13.46 -2.71 16.63
C ALA A 21 -12.62 -1.47 16.29
N VAL A 22 -13.15 -0.25 16.48
CA VAL A 22 -12.45 1.01 16.20
C VAL A 22 -11.70 1.47 17.44
N VAL A 23 -10.39 1.64 17.32
CA VAL A 23 -9.50 1.97 18.43
C VAL A 23 -8.75 3.29 18.18
N ALA A 24 -8.30 3.98 19.25
CA ALA A 24 -7.36 5.09 19.10
C ALA A 24 -5.93 4.57 19.17
N VAL A 25 -5.08 5.08 18.27
CA VAL A 25 -3.63 4.80 18.25
C VAL A 25 -2.88 6.06 18.66
N HIS A 26 -2.13 5.99 19.75
CA HIS A 26 -1.32 7.07 20.30
C HIS A 26 0.16 6.77 19.99
N ALA A 27 0.61 7.17 18.80
CA ALA A 27 1.99 7.04 18.32
C ALA A 27 2.54 8.39 17.82
N ARG A 28 1.88 9.48 18.20
CA ARG A 28 2.22 10.87 17.92
C ARG A 28 1.42 11.80 18.86
N ARG A 29 1.67 13.13 18.76
CA ARG A 29 1.00 14.14 19.60
C ARG A 29 -0.54 14.07 19.60
N LEU A 30 -1.15 13.80 18.45
CA LEU A 30 -2.60 13.65 18.31
C LEU A 30 -2.92 12.19 17.95
N PRO A 31 -3.93 11.58 18.56
CA PRO A 31 -4.31 10.21 18.27
C PRO A 31 -4.81 10.09 16.83
N SER A 32 -4.55 8.91 16.25
CA SER A 32 -5.14 8.46 14.99
C SER A 32 -6.08 7.29 15.25
N THR A 33 -6.73 6.80 14.23
CA THR A 33 -7.61 5.64 14.34
C THR A 33 -6.87 4.38 13.92
N GLY A 34 -7.25 3.26 14.53
CA GLY A 34 -6.86 1.92 14.14
C GLY A 34 -8.07 1.00 14.13
N ILE A 35 -7.88 -0.20 13.62
CA ILE A 35 -8.89 -1.26 13.56
C ILE A 35 -8.35 -2.45 14.35
N HIS A 36 -9.08 -2.93 15.34
CA HIS A 36 -8.81 -4.20 16.01
C HIS A 36 -9.13 -5.32 15.00
N TRP A 37 -8.10 -5.76 14.28
CA TRP A 37 -8.22 -6.58 13.09
C TRP A 37 -8.41 -8.06 13.39
N ARG A 38 -7.64 -8.54 14.36
CA ARG A 38 -7.67 -9.91 14.92
C ARG A 38 -7.34 -9.84 16.40
N PRO A 39 -7.58 -10.88 17.19
CA PRO A 39 -7.20 -10.89 18.62
C PRO A 39 -5.72 -10.49 18.80
N GLY A 40 -5.48 -9.42 19.54
CA GLY A 40 -4.14 -8.89 19.80
C GLY A 40 -3.47 -8.15 18.65
N ILE A 41 -4.17 -7.94 17.52
CA ILE A 41 -3.61 -7.27 16.33
C ILE A 41 -4.45 -6.05 15.96
N VAL A 42 -3.79 -4.91 15.88
CA VAL A 42 -4.37 -3.65 15.41
C VAL A 42 -3.67 -3.23 14.12
N VAL A 43 -4.44 -2.88 13.11
CA VAL A 43 -3.94 -2.25 11.87
C VAL A 43 -4.25 -0.76 11.89
N THR A 44 -3.34 0.06 11.35
CA THR A 44 -3.50 1.51 11.23
C THR A 44 -2.73 2.05 10.02
N ALA A 45 -2.86 3.35 9.73
CA ALA A 45 -2.09 4.00 8.68
C ALA A 45 -0.65 4.28 9.14
N GLU A 46 0.33 3.92 8.32
CA GLU A 46 1.77 4.04 8.63
C GLU A 46 2.18 5.47 8.92
N HIS A 47 1.73 6.45 8.11
CA HIS A 47 2.09 7.86 8.28
C HIS A 47 1.62 8.46 9.61
N THR A 48 0.76 7.77 10.34
CA THR A 48 0.28 8.18 11.67
C THR A 48 1.13 7.60 12.81
N VAL A 49 2.00 6.62 12.53
CA VAL A 49 2.90 6.00 13.50
C VAL A 49 4.29 6.62 13.36
N ARG A 50 4.55 7.70 14.10
CA ARG A 50 5.80 8.45 14.01
C ARG A 50 6.92 7.94 14.91
N THR A 51 6.58 7.25 15.98
CA THR A 51 7.53 6.61 16.89
C THR A 51 7.30 5.11 16.89
N ALA A 52 8.35 4.34 17.12
CA ALA A 52 8.25 2.89 17.34
C ALA A 52 8.20 2.56 18.84
N GLU A 53 8.46 3.54 19.69
CA GLU A 53 8.49 3.42 21.16
C GLU A 53 7.26 4.10 21.78
N ASP A 54 6.88 3.66 22.94
CA ASP A 54 5.80 4.24 23.77
C ASP A 54 4.44 4.33 23.05
N ILE A 55 4.15 3.36 22.16
CA ILE A 55 2.85 3.31 21.50
C ILE A 55 1.81 2.78 22.48
N THR A 56 0.68 3.47 22.56
CA THR A 56 -0.49 2.97 23.30
C THR A 56 -1.72 2.93 22.39
N VAL A 57 -2.62 1.98 22.67
CA VAL A 57 -3.89 1.82 21.98
C VAL A 57 -5.02 1.93 22.98
N THR A 58 -5.96 2.86 22.76
CA THR A 58 -7.19 2.92 23.56
C THR A 58 -8.27 2.14 22.84
N MET A 59 -8.73 1.07 23.47
CA MET A 59 -9.79 0.18 22.99
C MET A 59 -11.16 0.89 23.03
N ALA A 60 -12.15 0.32 22.36
CA ALA A 60 -13.51 0.88 22.34
C ALA A 60 -14.18 0.92 23.74
N ASP A 61 -13.76 0.07 24.66
CA ASP A 61 -14.22 0.04 26.06
C ASP A 61 -13.50 1.07 26.95
N GLY A 62 -12.59 1.87 26.41
CA GLY A 62 -11.84 2.92 27.10
C GLY A 62 -10.54 2.46 27.75
N ARG A 63 -10.20 1.16 27.75
CA ARG A 63 -8.91 0.68 28.25
C ARG A 63 -7.78 1.14 27.36
N SER A 64 -6.74 1.71 27.94
CA SER A 64 -5.49 2.03 27.26
C SER A 64 -4.45 0.95 27.52
N LEU A 65 -3.96 0.34 26.46
CA LEU A 65 -3.04 -0.80 26.48
C LEU A 65 -1.74 -0.46 25.77
N PRO A 66 -0.59 -0.92 26.27
CA PRO A 66 0.67 -0.79 25.54
C PRO A 66 0.63 -1.59 24.25
N ALA A 67 1.28 -1.05 23.22
CA ALA A 67 1.35 -1.68 21.91
C ALA A 67 2.78 -1.70 21.41
N VAL A 68 3.12 -2.75 20.67
CA VAL A 68 4.44 -2.91 20.03
C VAL A 68 4.25 -2.88 18.52
N LEU A 69 5.06 -2.09 17.83
CA LEU A 69 5.09 -2.07 16.37
C LEU A 69 5.61 -3.41 15.85
N ALA A 70 4.73 -4.22 15.26
CA ALA A 70 5.08 -5.51 14.66
C ALA A 70 5.74 -5.34 13.30
N GLY A 71 5.31 -4.32 12.55
CA GLY A 71 5.88 -3.98 11.25
C GLY A 71 5.14 -2.80 10.63
N ARG A 72 5.80 -2.18 9.64
CA ARG A 72 5.23 -1.08 8.88
C ARG A 72 5.71 -1.06 7.44
N ASP A 73 4.88 -0.55 6.56
CA ASP A 73 5.22 -0.33 5.16
C ASP A 73 4.77 1.06 4.67
N PRO A 74 5.71 2.00 4.51
CA PRO A 74 5.40 3.32 3.97
C PRO A 74 4.80 3.28 2.57
N GLY A 75 5.14 2.28 1.78
CA GLY A 75 4.67 2.16 0.39
C GLY A 75 3.17 1.93 0.29
N THR A 76 2.62 1.08 1.14
CA THR A 76 1.18 0.81 1.23
C THR A 76 0.48 1.63 2.30
N ASP A 77 1.23 2.44 3.07
CA ASP A 77 0.73 3.21 4.20
C ASP A 77 0.06 2.35 5.28
N LEU A 78 0.58 1.17 5.55
CA LEU A 78 0.09 0.25 6.56
C LEU A 78 1.09 0.05 7.70
N ALA A 79 0.58 0.01 8.94
CA ALA A 79 1.31 -0.40 10.12
C ALA A 79 0.49 -1.41 10.92
N VAL A 80 1.18 -2.37 11.53
CA VAL A 80 0.60 -3.41 12.37
C VAL A 80 1.17 -3.31 13.77
N LEU A 81 0.29 -3.28 14.76
CA LEU A 81 0.62 -3.24 16.17
C LEU A 81 0.18 -4.54 16.85
N ARG A 82 1.01 -5.05 17.77
CA ARG A 82 0.64 -6.10 18.70
C ARG A 82 0.20 -5.47 20.02
N VAL A 83 -0.95 -5.89 20.51
CA VAL A 83 -1.56 -5.37 21.73
C VAL A 83 -1.94 -6.56 22.59
N ALA A 84 -1.28 -6.73 23.74
CA ALA A 84 -1.67 -7.76 24.71
C ALA A 84 -3.02 -7.43 25.32
N ASP A 85 -3.80 -8.44 25.69
CA ASP A 85 -5.09 -8.31 26.37
C ASP A 85 -6.13 -7.42 25.68
N ALA A 86 -6.02 -7.27 24.36
CA ALA A 86 -6.94 -6.47 23.55
C ALA A 86 -8.39 -7.00 23.55
N GLY A 87 -8.63 -8.20 24.08
CA GLY A 87 -9.93 -8.86 24.05
C GLY A 87 -10.24 -9.52 22.72
N SER A 88 -11.46 -10.03 22.58
CA SER A 88 -11.91 -10.82 21.42
C SER A 88 -12.79 -10.07 20.43
N VAL A 89 -13.20 -8.83 20.73
CA VAL A 89 -14.07 -8.04 19.86
C VAL A 89 -13.21 -7.47 18.72
N VAL A 90 -13.32 -8.06 17.55
CA VAL A 90 -12.56 -7.69 16.34
C VAL A 90 -13.48 -7.24 15.21
N ALA A 91 -12.90 -6.65 14.18
CA ALA A 91 -13.61 -6.19 13.00
C ALA A 91 -14.28 -7.36 12.25
N THR A 92 -15.55 -7.18 11.85
CA THR A 92 -16.19 -8.05 10.88
C THR A 92 -15.78 -7.60 9.49
N LEU A 93 -15.03 -8.44 8.77
CA LEU A 93 -14.56 -8.11 7.42
C LEU A 93 -15.67 -8.37 6.39
N GLY A 94 -15.77 -7.47 5.43
CA GLY A 94 -16.65 -7.57 4.26
C GLY A 94 -15.89 -8.06 3.03
N ASP A 95 -16.53 -7.92 1.89
CA ASP A 95 -15.99 -8.29 0.58
C ASP A 95 -15.77 -7.03 -0.25
N ASP A 96 -14.49 -6.63 -0.44
CA ASP A 96 -14.14 -5.47 -1.26
C ASP A 96 -14.24 -5.75 -2.77
N THR A 97 -14.32 -7.03 -3.19
CA THR A 97 -14.49 -7.37 -4.61
C THR A 97 -15.91 -7.08 -5.10
N ALA A 98 -16.89 -7.12 -4.21
CA ALA A 98 -18.29 -6.80 -4.50
C ALA A 98 -18.58 -5.29 -4.57
N LEU A 99 -17.61 -4.43 -4.24
CA LEU A 99 -17.78 -2.98 -4.27
C LEU A 99 -18.03 -2.45 -5.68
N LYS A 100 -18.96 -1.49 -5.79
CA LYS A 100 -19.32 -0.79 -7.03
C LYS A 100 -19.29 0.71 -6.83
N VAL A 101 -19.03 1.45 -7.90
CA VAL A 101 -19.18 2.92 -7.90
C VAL A 101 -20.63 3.25 -7.56
N GLY A 102 -20.83 4.21 -6.65
CA GLY A 102 -22.13 4.59 -6.11
C GLY A 102 -22.55 3.83 -4.85
N HIS A 103 -21.87 2.75 -4.43
CA HIS A 103 -22.16 2.11 -3.15
C HIS A 103 -21.92 3.09 -2.00
N MET A 104 -22.90 3.15 -1.09
CA MET A 104 -22.80 3.91 0.15
C MET A 104 -21.79 3.27 1.10
N VAL A 105 -20.94 4.09 1.66
CA VAL A 105 -19.90 3.67 2.62
C VAL A 105 -19.75 4.71 3.73
N LEU A 106 -19.25 4.26 4.89
CA LEU A 106 -18.95 5.12 6.02
C LEU A 106 -17.47 4.99 6.40
N ALA A 107 -16.80 6.12 6.53
CA ALA A 107 -15.49 6.19 7.15
C ALA A 107 -15.66 6.43 8.65
N LEU A 108 -15.02 5.61 9.49
CA LEU A 108 -15.11 5.73 10.94
C LEU A 108 -13.80 6.22 11.53
N GLY A 109 -13.90 7.09 12.54
CA GLY A 109 -12.81 7.53 13.39
C GLY A 109 -13.05 7.12 14.85
N TYR A 110 -11.99 7.04 15.62
CA TYR A 110 -12.07 6.76 17.05
C TYR A 110 -12.89 7.80 17.80
N GLY A 111 -13.61 7.33 18.86
CA GLY A 111 -14.70 8.07 19.46
C GLY A 111 -15.85 8.15 18.45
N PRO A 112 -17.11 8.11 18.78
CA PRO A 112 -18.21 7.85 17.84
C PRO A 112 -18.30 8.92 16.73
N ARG A 113 -17.33 8.90 15.81
CA ARG A 113 -17.21 9.80 14.66
C ARG A 113 -17.35 9.01 13.37
N ALA A 114 -18.23 9.47 12.50
CA ALA A 114 -18.46 8.89 11.18
C ALA A 114 -18.58 9.97 10.13
N SER A 115 -18.17 9.65 8.93
CA SER A 115 -18.45 10.41 7.71
C SER A 115 -19.01 9.42 6.70
N TRP A 116 -20.07 9.79 6.00
CA TRP A 116 -20.69 8.94 4.99
C TRP A 116 -20.59 9.55 3.60
N GLY A 117 -20.62 8.71 2.61
CA GLY A 117 -20.58 9.09 1.21
C GLY A 117 -20.65 7.88 0.32
N VAL A 118 -20.06 7.98 -0.86
CA VAL A 118 -20.08 6.91 -1.85
C VAL A 118 -18.68 6.58 -2.34
N ILE A 119 -18.55 5.39 -2.91
CA ILE A 119 -17.40 5.05 -3.74
C ILE A 119 -17.54 5.84 -5.04
N SER A 120 -16.64 6.80 -5.28
CA SER A 120 -16.67 7.68 -6.44
C SER A 120 -15.95 7.09 -7.65
N ALA A 121 -14.95 6.24 -7.44
CA ALA A 121 -14.28 5.52 -8.53
C ALA A 121 -13.66 4.22 -8.01
N LEU A 122 -13.61 3.24 -8.89
CA LEU A 122 -12.84 2.00 -8.76
C LEU A 122 -11.92 1.89 -9.96
N GLY A 123 -10.69 1.45 -9.72
CA GLY A 123 -9.70 1.30 -10.79
C GLY A 123 -8.84 0.05 -10.62
N PRO A 124 -7.96 -0.22 -11.58
CA PRO A 124 -7.04 -1.35 -11.52
C PRO A 124 -6.00 -1.18 -10.39
N ARG A 125 -5.11 -2.15 -10.30
CA ARG A 125 -3.87 -2.05 -9.51
C ARG A 125 -3.10 -0.79 -9.92
N TRP A 126 -2.55 -0.10 -8.95
CA TRP A 126 -1.74 1.09 -9.16
C TRP A 126 -0.59 1.15 -8.15
N ARG A 127 0.38 2.01 -8.41
CA ARG A 127 1.51 2.17 -7.53
C ARG A 127 1.45 3.53 -6.82
N SER A 128 1.66 3.50 -5.51
CA SER A 128 1.72 4.73 -4.72
C SER A 128 3.03 5.50 -5.03
N TRP A 129 3.03 6.81 -4.81
CA TRP A 129 4.24 7.62 -4.96
C TRP A 129 5.39 7.20 -4.04
N ARG A 130 5.10 6.40 -3.00
CA ARG A 130 6.08 5.80 -2.10
C ARG A 130 6.56 4.41 -2.55
N GLY A 131 6.15 3.98 -3.72
CA GLY A 131 6.59 2.74 -4.34
C GLY A 131 5.85 1.48 -3.86
N GLY A 132 4.75 1.61 -3.14
CA GLY A 132 3.91 0.46 -2.74
C GLY A 132 2.89 0.10 -3.81
N ASP A 133 2.71 -1.19 -4.01
CA ASP A 133 1.68 -1.71 -4.89
C ASP A 133 0.34 -1.75 -4.18
N ILE A 134 -0.66 -1.10 -4.75
CA ILE A 134 -2.04 -1.07 -4.27
C ILE A 134 -2.88 -1.90 -5.23
N ASP A 135 -3.48 -2.98 -4.71
CA ASP A 135 -4.13 -4.01 -5.53
C ASP A 135 -5.31 -3.47 -6.36
N ARG A 136 -6.00 -2.44 -5.84
CA ARG A 136 -7.13 -1.81 -6.51
C ARG A 136 -7.29 -0.37 -6.04
N LEU A 137 -7.60 0.55 -6.95
CA LEU A 137 -7.99 1.90 -6.59
C LEU A 137 -9.43 1.89 -6.02
N VAL A 138 -9.59 2.37 -4.80
CA VAL A 138 -10.90 2.65 -4.18
C VAL A 138 -10.91 4.14 -3.78
N ARG A 139 -11.54 4.96 -4.61
CA ARG A 139 -11.68 6.40 -4.38
C ARG A 139 -13.03 6.71 -3.75
N LEU A 140 -12.99 7.62 -2.78
CA LEU A 140 -14.16 7.97 -1.96
C LEU A 140 -14.62 9.40 -2.23
N ASP A 141 -15.92 9.62 -2.22
CA ASP A 141 -16.54 10.94 -2.12
C ASP A 141 -17.20 11.06 -0.74
N LEU A 142 -16.37 11.38 0.24
CA LEU A 142 -16.73 11.65 1.64
C LEU A 142 -15.60 12.47 2.29
N VAL A 143 -15.83 12.96 3.49
CA VAL A 143 -14.82 13.71 4.24
C VAL A 143 -14.02 12.77 5.15
N LEU A 144 -12.70 12.71 4.97
CA LEU A 144 -11.79 12.13 5.95
C LEU A 144 -11.31 13.23 6.89
N TYR A 145 -11.90 13.31 8.08
CA TYR A 145 -11.49 14.27 9.10
C TYR A 145 -10.10 13.93 9.68
N PRO A 146 -9.39 14.90 10.27
CA PRO A 146 -8.15 14.64 10.99
C PRO A 146 -8.33 13.51 12.01
N GLY A 147 -7.44 12.51 11.95
CA GLY A 147 -7.50 11.32 12.80
C GLY A 147 -8.29 10.14 12.23
N PHE A 148 -8.93 10.25 11.05
CA PHE A 148 -9.65 9.12 10.43
C PHE A 148 -8.72 8.14 9.69
N SER A 149 -7.51 8.57 9.31
CA SER A 149 -6.52 7.66 8.72
C SER A 149 -6.22 6.49 9.66
N GLY A 150 -6.20 5.29 9.09
CA GLY A 150 -6.08 4.03 9.82
C GLY A 150 -7.40 3.44 10.30
N GLY A 151 -8.50 4.22 10.25
CA GLY A 151 -9.84 3.74 10.60
C GLY A 151 -10.51 2.95 9.47
N PRO A 152 -11.58 2.19 9.79
CA PRO A 152 -12.27 1.38 8.80
C PRO A 152 -13.12 2.22 7.83
N LEU A 153 -13.13 1.80 6.57
CA LEU A 153 -14.21 2.03 5.64
C LEU A 153 -15.19 0.87 5.77
N VAL A 154 -16.46 1.15 6.07
CA VAL A 154 -17.46 0.11 6.24
C VAL A 154 -18.59 0.24 5.21
N ASP A 155 -19.17 -0.89 4.85
CA ASP A 155 -20.37 -0.96 4.01
C ASP A 155 -21.65 -0.63 4.83
N ALA A 156 -22.80 -0.59 4.18
CA ALA A 156 -24.09 -0.34 4.81
C ALA A 156 -24.50 -1.41 5.84
N ALA A 157 -23.86 -2.59 5.82
CA ALA A 157 -24.05 -3.62 6.82
C ALA A 157 -23.08 -3.48 8.02
N GLY A 158 -22.18 -2.48 8.02
CA GLY A 158 -21.18 -2.26 9.07
C GLY A 158 -19.97 -3.20 8.98
N ARG A 159 -19.77 -3.87 7.86
CA ARG A 159 -18.60 -4.73 7.62
C ARG A 159 -17.46 -3.89 7.07
N VAL A 160 -16.23 -4.16 7.52
CA VAL A 160 -15.04 -3.45 7.05
C VAL A 160 -14.68 -3.91 5.64
N VAL A 161 -14.72 -3.00 4.69
CA VAL A 161 -14.37 -3.22 3.28
C VAL A 161 -13.04 -2.57 2.89
N GLY A 162 -12.46 -1.77 3.78
CA GLY A 162 -11.16 -1.15 3.58
C GLY A 162 -10.66 -0.37 4.78
N LEU A 163 -9.43 0.15 4.65
CA LEU A 163 -8.79 1.04 5.62
C LEU A 163 -8.61 2.43 5.00
N ASN A 164 -9.13 3.46 5.68
CA ASN A 164 -9.05 4.85 5.21
C ASN A 164 -7.62 5.40 5.30
N THR A 165 -7.14 6.05 4.25
CA THR A 165 -5.86 6.74 4.25
C THR A 165 -5.89 8.07 3.51
N SER A 166 -5.15 9.04 4.05
CA SER A 166 -4.79 10.31 3.38
C SER A 166 -3.29 10.37 3.04
N GLY A 167 -2.52 9.33 3.33
CA GLY A 167 -1.06 9.32 3.16
C GLY A 167 -0.58 8.98 1.75
N LEU A 168 -1.42 8.41 0.89
CA LEU A 168 -1.03 7.93 -0.44
C LEU A 168 -1.34 8.92 -1.58
N ALA A 169 -2.20 9.90 -1.34
CA ALA A 169 -2.52 10.95 -2.33
C ALA A 169 -2.88 12.26 -1.61
N ARG A 170 -2.38 13.39 -2.11
CA ARG A 170 -2.53 14.69 -1.44
C ARG A 170 -3.96 15.23 -1.47
N GLU A 171 -4.70 14.98 -2.55
CA GLU A 171 -6.04 15.56 -2.78
C GLU A 171 -7.14 14.52 -2.95
N THR A 172 -6.79 13.25 -2.87
CA THR A 172 -7.72 12.15 -3.11
C THR A 172 -7.95 11.34 -1.84
N ARG A 173 -9.20 11.13 -1.49
CA ARG A 173 -9.59 10.29 -0.36
C ARG A 173 -9.64 8.85 -0.84
N LEU A 174 -8.84 8.01 -0.22
CA LEU A 174 -8.65 6.62 -0.62
C LEU A 174 -8.94 5.67 0.54
N ALA A 175 -9.37 4.47 0.18
CA ALA A 175 -9.31 3.32 1.07
C ALA A 175 -8.47 2.21 0.46
N LEU A 176 -7.70 1.55 1.30
CA LEU A 176 -7.00 0.31 0.96
C LEU A 176 -7.99 -0.84 1.05
N PRO A 177 -8.14 -1.68 0.02
CA PRO A 177 -9.06 -2.83 0.04
C PRO A 177 -8.78 -3.78 1.22
N VAL A 178 -9.83 -4.35 1.81
CA VAL A 178 -9.68 -5.24 2.98
C VAL A 178 -8.84 -6.46 2.69
N THR A 179 -8.93 -7.02 1.48
CA THR A 179 -8.12 -8.16 1.04
C THR A 179 -6.63 -7.81 1.01
N MET A 180 -6.28 -6.63 0.48
CA MET A 180 -4.91 -6.12 0.50
C MET A 180 -4.41 -5.85 1.91
N VAL A 181 -5.23 -5.20 2.76
CA VAL A 181 -4.85 -4.93 4.17
C VAL A 181 -4.53 -6.24 4.89
N THR A 182 -5.33 -7.29 4.67
CA THR A 182 -5.10 -8.62 5.25
C THR A 182 -3.76 -9.20 4.82
N ARG A 183 -3.49 -9.23 3.51
CA ARG A 183 -2.26 -9.77 2.93
C ARG A 183 -1.01 -9.04 3.44
N VAL A 184 -1.05 -7.71 3.42
CA VAL A 184 0.09 -6.89 3.88
C VAL A 184 0.28 -7.01 5.40
N ALA A 185 -0.80 -7.05 6.18
CA ALA A 185 -0.71 -7.25 7.63
C ALA A 185 -0.07 -8.61 7.98
N ASP A 186 -0.42 -9.68 7.27
CA ASP A 186 0.18 -11.00 7.45
C ASP A 186 1.70 -10.99 7.13
N GLU A 187 2.10 -10.30 6.06
CA GLU A 187 3.51 -10.12 5.73
C GLU A 187 4.25 -9.31 6.80
N LEU A 188 3.69 -8.20 7.25
CA LEU A 188 4.27 -7.37 8.32
C LEU A 188 4.40 -8.12 9.64
N LEU A 189 3.43 -8.99 9.98
CA LEU A 189 3.50 -9.84 11.18
C LEU A 189 4.60 -10.90 11.11
N ARG A 190 4.92 -11.38 9.92
CA ARG A 190 5.93 -12.43 9.68
C ARG A 190 7.34 -11.86 9.57
N THR A 191 7.52 -10.72 8.88
CA THR A 191 8.84 -10.19 8.49
C THR A 191 9.15 -8.81 9.08
N GLY A 192 8.15 -8.11 9.60
CA GLY A 192 8.27 -6.73 10.08
C GLY A 192 8.27 -5.67 8.97
N HIS A 193 8.31 -6.07 7.71
CA HIS A 193 8.33 -5.17 6.55
C HIS A 193 7.77 -5.87 5.31
N VAL A 194 7.46 -5.10 4.27
CA VAL A 194 7.11 -5.64 2.95
C VAL A 194 8.37 -5.70 2.11
N SER A 195 8.75 -6.91 1.71
CA SER A 195 9.88 -7.13 0.81
C SER A 195 9.57 -6.59 -0.59
N ARG A 196 10.56 -5.94 -1.23
CA ARG A 196 10.46 -5.49 -2.63
C ARG A 196 11.71 -5.88 -3.39
N GLY A 197 11.51 -6.32 -4.62
CA GLY A 197 12.62 -6.60 -5.51
C GLY A 197 13.42 -5.32 -5.79
N TYR A 198 14.73 -5.47 -5.90
CA TYR A 198 15.66 -4.37 -6.01
C TYR A 198 16.81 -4.72 -6.95
N LEU A 199 17.15 -3.77 -7.83
CA LEU A 199 18.26 -3.92 -8.77
C LEU A 199 19.48 -3.06 -8.42
N GLY A 200 19.30 -1.99 -7.67
CA GLY A 200 20.37 -1.03 -7.37
C GLY A 200 20.68 -0.11 -8.55
N LEU A 201 19.66 0.30 -9.29
CA LEU A 201 19.76 1.17 -10.45
C LEU A 201 19.01 2.48 -10.25
N GLY A 202 19.62 3.59 -10.63
CA GLY A 202 18.94 4.83 -10.98
C GLY A 202 18.76 4.88 -12.50
N MET A 203 17.54 5.13 -12.95
CA MET A 203 17.21 5.12 -14.37
C MET A 203 16.36 6.33 -14.74
N GLN A 204 16.46 6.77 -16.01
CA GLN A 204 15.64 7.84 -16.56
C GLN A 204 15.04 7.40 -17.89
N PRO A 205 13.79 7.81 -18.20
CA PRO A 205 13.19 7.54 -19.50
C PRO A 205 13.99 8.19 -20.64
N VAL A 206 14.17 7.45 -21.73
CA VAL A 206 14.82 7.92 -22.95
C VAL A 206 14.03 7.42 -24.15
N ARG A 207 13.98 8.24 -25.22
CA ARG A 207 13.44 7.83 -26.50
C ARG A 207 14.54 7.31 -27.40
N LEU A 208 14.34 6.14 -27.99
CA LEU A 208 15.28 5.56 -28.94
C LEU A 208 15.10 6.19 -30.30
N PRO A 209 16.19 6.52 -31.04
CA PRO A 209 16.13 6.97 -32.45
C PRO A 209 15.45 5.93 -33.34
N GLU A 210 14.61 6.40 -34.29
CA GLU A 210 13.85 5.54 -35.19
C GLU A 210 14.73 4.48 -35.95
N PRO A 211 15.90 4.81 -36.47
CA PRO A 211 16.73 3.81 -37.15
C PRO A 211 17.15 2.66 -36.21
N LEU A 212 17.46 2.97 -34.97
CA LEU A 212 17.88 1.98 -33.99
C LEU A 212 16.69 1.09 -33.54
N ARG A 213 15.50 1.67 -33.38
CA ARG A 213 14.29 0.93 -33.11
C ARG A 213 13.93 -0.05 -34.21
N ALA A 214 13.91 0.42 -35.43
CA ALA A 214 13.63 -0.40 -36.63
C ALA A 214 14.61 -1.55 -36.78
N GLN A 215 15.91 -1.28 -36.58
CA GLN A 215 16.96 -2.29 -36.66
C GLN A 215 16.83 -3.38 -35.60
N LEU A 216 16.40 -3.05 -34.39
CA LEU A 216 16.40 -3.96 -33.25
C LEU A 216 15.02 -4.48 -32.88
N GLY A 217 13.96 -4.05 -33.58
CA GLY A 217 12.56 -4.44 -33.27
C GLY A 217 12.10 -3.95 -31.91
N LEU A 218 12.50 -2.74 -31.50
CA LEU A 218 12.21 -2.19 -30.18
C LEU A 218 11.04 -1.18 -30.20
N GLY A 219 10.39 -1.00 -29.02
CA GLY A 219 9.41 0.05 -28.80
C GLY A 219 10.00 1.46 -28.73
N ASP A 220 9.16 2.46 -28.52
CA ASP A 220 9.54 3.89 -28.50
C ASP A 220 10.32 4.30 -27.25
N GLY A 221 9.97 3.72 -26.10
CA GLY A 221 10.54 4.03 -24.79
C GLY A 221 11.63 3.04 -24.39
N ALA A 222 12.57 3.53 -23.60
CA ALA A 222 13.57 2.74 -22.89
C ALA A 222 14.05 3.50 -21.64
N LEU A 223 14.88 2.88 -20.81
CA LEU A 223 15.43 3.51 -19.61
C LEU A 223 16.96 3.55 -19.68
N ILE A 224 17.54 4.75 -19.66
CA ILE A 224 18.99 4.90 -19.52
C ILE A 224 19.41 4.77 -18.06
N VAL A 225 20.44 3.99 -17.80
CA VAL A 225 21.04 3.81 -16.47
C VAL A 225 21.89 5.03 -16.14
N VAL A 226 21.49 5.80 -15.15
CA VAL A 226 22.19 7.02 -14.68
C VAL A 226 22.89 6.83 -13.33
N MET A 227 22.65 5.71 -12.67
CA MET A 227 23.34 5.32 -11.43
C MET A 227 23.34 3.79 -11.31
N VAL A 228 24.46 3.23 -10.90
CA VAL A 228 24.60 1.83 -10.51
C VAL A 228 25.13 1.80 -9.09
N GLU A 229 24.40 1.20 -8.17
CA GLU A 229 24.83 1.11 -6.77
C GLU A 229 26.01 0.14 -6.65
N PRO A 230 27.13 0.56 -6.04
CA PRO A 230 28.27 -0.32 -5.83
C PRO A 230 27.87 -1.57 -5.05
N SER A 231 28.29 -2.75 -5.54
CA SER A 231 27.93 -4.06 -4.96
C SER A 231 26.44 -4.39 -4.98
N GLY A 232 25.61 -3.59 -5.64
CA GLY A 232 24.20 -3.86 -5.87
C GLY A 232 23.97 -5.04 -6.85
N PRO A 233 22.74 -5.57 -6.95
CA PRO A 233 22.40 -6.66 -7.86
C PRO A 233 22.83 -6.40 -9.31
N ALA A 234 22.52 -5.22 -9.85
CA ALA A 234 22.85 -4.83 -11.21
C ALA A 234 24.37 -4.69 -11.43
N ALA A 235 25.11 -4.13 -10.44
CA ALA A 235 26.57 -4.05 -10.50
C ALA A 235 27.20 -5.43 -10.60
N ARG A 236 26.75 -6.37 -9.77
CA ARG A 236 27.24 -7.77 -9.82
C ARG A 236 26.92 -8.47 -11.13
N ALA A 237 25.81 -8.11 -11.77
CA ALA A 237 25.43 -8.62 -13.08
C ALA A 237 26.16 -7.94 -14.25
N GLY A 238 27.00 -6.93 -13.97
CA GLY A 238 27.79 -6.23 -14.99
C GLY A 238 27.04 -5.13 -15.74
N LEU A 239 25.95 -4.58 -15.19
CA LEU A 239 25.33 -3.37 -15.72
C LEU A 239 26.24 -2.17 -15.45
N LEU A 240 26.28 -1.26 -16.42
CA LEU A 240 27.14 -0.08 -16.39
C LEU A 240 26.32 1.21 -16.51
N LEU A 241 26.91 2.29 -16.04
CA LEU A 241 26.40 3.63 -16.31
C LEU A 241 26.34 3.87 -17.81
N GLY A 242 25.21 4.39 -18.30
CA GLY A 242 24.98 4.63 -19.73
C GLY A 242 24.38 3.44 -20.51
N ASP A 243 24.22 2.28 -19.91
CA ASP A 243 23.42 1.20 -20.51
C ASP A 243 21.98 1.67 -20.71
N VAL A 244 21.35 1.28 -21.79
CA VAL A 244 19.93 1.56 -22.04
C VAL A 244 19.14 0.27 -21.94
N LEU A 245 18.36 0.14 -20.86
CA LEU A 245 17.51 -1.02 -20.61
C LEU A 245 16.30 -1.00 -21.53
N VAL A 246 16.14 -2.03 -22.33
CA VAL A 246 15.07 -2.18 -23.33
C VAL A 246 14.13 -3.35 -23.04
N ALA A 247 14.59 -4.35 -22.28
CA ALA A 247 13.74 -5.44 -21.82
C ALA A 247 14.20 -5.96 -20.45
N LEU A 248 13.25 -6.45 -19.64
CA LEU A 248 13.51 -7.06 -18.36
C LEU A 248 12.56 -8.25 -18.20
N ASP A 249 13.08 -9.40 -17.72
CA ASP A 249 12.31 -10.64 -17.49
C ASP A 249 11.43 -11.03 -18.70
N GLY A 250 12.02 -10.97 -19.90
CA GLY A 250 11.37 -11.34 -21.16
C GLY A 250 10.37 -10.32 -21.73
N GLY A 251 10.05 -9.24 -21.01
CA GLY A 251 9.12 -8.22 -21.49
C GLY A 251 9.79 -6.88 -21.78
N PRO A 252 9.25 -6.06 -22.72
CA PRO A 252 9.78 -4.76 -23.05
C PRO A 252 9.72 -3.79 -21.87
N VAL A 253 10.64 -2.83 -21.82
CA VAL A 253 10.71 -1.77 -20.83
C VAL A 253 10.67 -0.44 -21.55
N GLY A 254 9.58 0.32 -21.33
CA GLY A 254 9.39 1.67 -21.85
C GLY A 254 9.53 2.76 -20.80
N ASP A 255 9.21 2.42 -19.52
CA ASP A 255 9.23 3.34 -18.40
C ASP A 255 9.62 2.64 -17.07
N LEU A 256 9.65 3.42 -15.98
CA LEU A 256 9.99 2.91 -14.66
C LEU A 256 8.91 1.96 -14.08
N GLU A 257 7.66 2.13 -14.49
CA GLU A 257 6.55 1.29 -14.02
C GLU A 257 6.70 -0.14 -14.54
N ASP A 258 7.17 -0.31 -15.78
CA ASP A 258 7.49 -1.60 -16.38
C ASP A 258 8.54 -2.38 -15.57
N VAL A 259 9.59 -1.70 -15.13
CA VAL A 259 10.65 -2.31 -14.31
C VAL A 259 10.07 -2.69 -12.93
N GLN A 260 9.35 -1.77 -12.35
CA GLN A 260 8.80 -1.96 -11.02
C GLN A 260 7.74 -3.07 -10.97
N ALA A 261 6.94 -3.23 -12.03
CA ALA A 261 5.95 -4.31 -12.14
C ALA A 261 6.60 -5.72 -12.12
N ARG A 262 7.88 -5.82 -12.52
CA ARG A 262 8.65 -7.07 -12.54
C ARG A 262 9.48 -7.31 -11.28
N LEU A 263 9.44 -6.41 -10.31
CA LEU A 263 10.22 -6.46 -9.07
C LEU A 263 9.32 -6.64 -7.82
N GLY A 264 8.31 -7.50 -7.92
CA GLY A 264 7.47 -7.89 -6.79
C GLY A 264 8.26 -8.57 -5.66
N SER A 265 7.63 -8.73 -4.50
CA SER A 265 8.23 -9.43 -3.34
C SER A 265 8.55 -10.90 -3.65
N ASP A 266 7.77 -11.53 -4.50
CA ASP A 266 7.94 -12.90 -5.00
C ASP A 266 9.18 -13.08 -5.88
N ARG A 267 9.77 -11.99 -6.36
CA ARG A 267 10.95 -12.00 -7.23
C ARG A 267 12.27 -11.83 -6.48
N VAL A 268 12.25 -11.53 -5.19
CA VAL A 268 13.47 -11.42 -4.38
C VAL A 268 14.21 -12.74 -4.35
N GLY A 269 15.49 -12.73 -4.76
CA GLY A 269 16.33 -13.92 -4.90
C GLY A 269 16.19 -14.64 -6.25
N ALA A 270 15.20 -14.32 -7.08
CA ALA A 270 15.05 -14.88 -8.42
C ALA A 270 16.07 -14.31 -9.39
N GLU A 271 16.51 -15.11 -10.34
CA GLU A 271 17.30 -14.66 -11.48
C GLU A 271 16.36 -14.22 -12.61
N ILE A 272 16.56 -13.00 -13.12
CA ILE A 272 15.80 -12.44 -14.24
C ILE A 272 16.74 -11.99 -15.36
N SER A 273 16.25 -12.05 -16.61
CA SER A 273 17.01 -11.54 -17.76
C SER A 273 16.86 -10.03 -17.91
N ALA A 274 17.93 -9.33 -18.28
CA ALA A 274 17.92 -7.92 -18.66
C ALA A 274 18.59 -7.77 -20.03
N VAL A 275 17.91 -7.08 -20.95
CA VAL A 275 18.46 -6.73 -22.26
C VAL A 275 18.76 -5.24 -22.28
N VAL A 276 20.02 -4.89 -22.52
CA VAL A 276 20.48 -3.51 -22.59
C VAL A 276 21.11 -3.21 -23.95
N LEU A 277 21.10 -1.94 -24.34
CA LEU A 277 21.95 -1.43 -25.43
C LEU A 277 23.17 -0.76 -24.80
N ARG A 278 24.35 -1.30 -25.10
CA ARG A 278 25.64 -0.79 -24.66
C ARG A 278 26.42 -0.32 -25.88
N GLY A 279 26.62 0.99 -26.02
CA GLY A 279 27.25 1.54 -27.25
C GLY A 279 26.50 1.19 -28.54
N GLY A 280 25.17 1.03 -28.48
CA GLY A 280 24.34 0.61 -29.60
C GLY A 280 24.29 -0.90 -29.87
N VAL A 281 25.03 -1.71 -29.09
CA VAL A 281 25.04 -3.18 -29.23
C VAL A 281 24.12 -3.80 -28.19
N ARG A 282 23.24 -4.71 -28.62
CA ARG A 282 22.35 -5.48 -27.75
C ARG A 282 23.18 -6.46 -26.91
N THR A 283 23.04 -6.33 -25.59
CA THR A 283 23.71 -7.18 -24.60
C THR A 283 22.67 -7.77 -23.67
N GLU A 284 22.71 -9.06 -23.43
CA GLU A 284 21.85 -9.76 -22.47
C GLU A 284 22.65 -10.07 -21.20
N LEU A 285 22.05 -9.77 -20.06
CA LEU A 285 22.61 -9.96 -18.73
C LEU A 285 21.61 -10.72 -17.85
N ARG A 286 22.11 -11.42 -16.84
CA ARG A 286 21.30 -12.09 -15.82
C ARG A 286 21.50 -11.40 -14.48
N ILE A 287 20.41 -11.02 -13.84
CA ILE A 287 20.43 -10.29 -12.57
C ILE A 287 19.71 -11.10 -11.52
N THR A 288 20.38 -11.43 -10.44
CA THR A 288 19.71 -11.94 -9.23
C THR A 288 19.06 -10.74 -8.52
N VAL A 289 17.74 -10.73 -8.46
CA VAL A 289 16.98 -9.65 -7.81
C VAL A 289 17.31 -9.61 -6.32
N GLY A 290 17.79 -8.49 -5.84
CA GLY A 290 18.03 -8.26 -4.42
C GLY A 290 16.76 -7.84 -3.68
N GLU A 291 16.84 -7.75 -2.38
CA GLU A 291 15.83 -7.11 -1.54
C GLU A 291 16.17 -5.63 -1.36
N GLN A 292 15.18 -4.76 -1.49
CA GLN A 292 15.36 -3.33 -1.30
C GLN A 292 15.89 -3.03 0.12
N PRO A 293 17.03 -2.33 0.26
CA PRO A 293 17.55 -1.97 1.57
C PRO A 293 16.54 -1.19 2.39
N ARG A 294 16.42 -1.50 3.68
CA ARG A 294 15.57 -0.75 4.62
C ARG A 294 16.09 0.69 4.71
N ARG A 295 15.24 1.66 4.40
CA ARG A 295 15.56 3.05 4.75
C ARG A 295 15.66 3.11 6.28
N ARG A 296 16.85 3.38 6.79
CA ARG A 296 16.99 3.73 8.21
C ARG A 296 16.17 5.00 8.45
N ALA A 297 15.26 4.93 9.43
CA ALA A 297 14.45 6.06 9.88
C ALA A 297 15.32 7.15 10.49
#